data_a2d5c5d50c1aab56f17c7ef498f59ec5
#
_entry.id   a2d5c5d50c1aab56f17c7ef498f59ec5
#
_cell.length_a   1.000
_cell.length_b   1.000
_cell.length_c   1.000
_cell.angle_alpha   90.00
_cell.angle_beta   90.00
_cell.angle_gamma   90.00
#
_symmetry.space_group_name_H-M   'P 1'
#
loop_
_entity.id
_entity.type
_entity.pdbx_description
1 polymer ?
#
loop_
_entity_poly.entity_id
_entity_poly.type
_entity_poly.pdbx_seq_one_letter_code
_entity_poly.pdbx_strand_id
1 'polypeptide(L)'
;MKASLQIKEVPFGIACRIGRVIYIHKDIKDFSKELYEAILQHEKEHSDSFTKEDIYLDLDNKQLKGLKKIYYRFILSHPSSLIELLPCWIYDGHVVWNLLLTCFYAFLGGMLWIIVSLLK
;
A
#
# COMPACT_ATOMS: atom_id res chain seq x y z
N MET A 1 1.97 -10.35 -27.12
CA MET A 1 2.85 -9.31 -26.53
C MET A 1 2.37 -8.95 -25.13
N LYS A 2 3.27 -9.07 -24.15
CA LYS A 2 2.96 -8.54 -22.82
C LYS A 2 3.09 -7.02 -22.89
N ALA A 3 1.99 -6.29 -22.66
CA ALA A 3 2.07 -4.84 -22.57
C ALA A 3 2.92 -4.45 -21.35
N SER A 4 3.77 -3.45 -21.51
CA SER A 4 4.67 -2.98 -20.47
C SER A 4 3.89 -2.35 -19.32
N LEU A 5 4.37 -2.57 -18.09
CA LEU A 5 3.89 -1.86 -16.92
C LEU A 5 4.30 -0.39 -17.02
N GLN A 6 3.34 0.49 -16.73
CA GLN A 6 3.60 1.92 -16.65
C GLN A 6 3.83 2.33 -15.20
N ILE A 7 4.73 3.27 -14.99
CA ILE A 7 5.02 3.80 -13.65
C ILE A 7 4.66 5.28 -13.65
N LYS A 8 3.77 5.67 -12.74
CA LYS A 8 3.39 7.09 -12.54
C LYS A 8 3.80 7.54 -11.15
N GLU A 9 4.40 8.71 -11.08
CA GLU A 9 4.75 9.35 -9.82
C GLU A 9 3.58 10.20 -9.33
N VAL A 10 3.25 10.07 -8.04
CA VAL A 10 2.15 10.80 -7.41
C VAL A 10 2.63 11.44 -6.11
N PRO A 11 2.01 12.55 -5.66
CA PRO A 11 2.46 13.27 -4.47
C PRO A 11 1.89 12.73 -3.14
N PHE A 12 1.25 11.57 -3.16
CA PHE A 12 0.60 11.01 -1.97
C PHE A 12 0.65 9.48 -1.98
N GLY A 13 0.44 8.88 -0.80
CA GLY A 13 0.53 7.44 -0.64
C GLY A 13 1.98 6.96 -0.68
N ILE A 14 2.16 5.66 -0.83
CA ILE A 14 3.48 5.04 -1.00
C ILE A 14 3.56 4.43 -2.38
N ALA A 15 2.80 3.37 -2.62
CA ALA A 15 2.70 2.73 -3.93
C ALA A 15 1.45 1.88 -4.00
N CYS A 16 0.88 1.79 -5.20
CA CYS A 16 -0.19 0.83 -5.48
C CYS A 16 -0.17 0.49 -6.96
N ARG A 17 -0.81 -0.62 -7.30
CA ARG A 17 -0.95 -1.05 -8.68
C ARG A 17 -2.42 -1.11 -9.05
N ILE A 18 -2.78 -0.46 -10.15
CA ILE A 18 -4.11 -0.54 -10.76
C ILE A 18 -3.91 -1.07 -12.18
N GLY A 19 -4.31 -2.32 -12.41
CA GLY A 19 -4.10 -2.95 -13.71
C GLY A 19 -2.62 -3.00 -14.07
N ARG A 20 -2.23 -2.25 -15.09
CA ARG A 20 -0.84 -2.20 -15.57
C ARG A 20 -0.11 -0.91 -15.19
N VAL A 21 -0.70 -0.10 -14.34
CA VAL A 21 -0.10 1.16 -13.89
C VAL A 21 0.28 1.02 -12.42
N ILE A 22 1.54 1.29 -12.13
CA ILE A 22 2.06 1.36 -10.76
C ILE A 22 2.17 2.84 -10.40
N TYR A 23 1.45 3.24 -9.34
CA TYR A 23 1.52 4.59 -8.78
C TYR A 23 2.48 4.54 -7.60
N ILE A 24 3.50 5.39 -7.61
CA ILE A 24 4.51 5.44 -6.57
C ILE A 24 4.76 6.88 -6.15
N HIS A 25 5.03 7.10 -4.86
CA HIS A 25 5.30 8.45 -4.36
C HIS A 25 6.53 9.04 -5.02
N LYS A 26 6.42 10.28 -5.50
CA LYS A 26 7.47 10.95 -6.27
C LYS A 26 8.80 11.12 -5.53
N ASP A 27 8.76 11.18 -4.20
CA ASP A 27 9.94 11.46 -3.39
C ASP A 27 10.69 10.20 -2.92
N ILE A 28 10.13 8.99 -3.13
CA ILE A 28 10.76 7.76 -2.66
C ILE A 28 12.11 7.53 -3.32
N LYS A 29 12.20 7.73 -4.63
CA LYS A 29 13.42 7.50 -5.39
C LYS A 29 14.59 8.37 -4.91
N ASP A 30 14.31 9.62 -4.62
CA ASP A 30 15.33 10.57 -4.12
C ASP A 30 15.65 10.31 -2.65
N PHE A 31 14.69 9.80 -1.89
CA PHE A 31 14.88 9.46 -0.47
C PHE A 31 15.77 8.22 -0.29
N SER A 32 15.46 7.14 -1.03
CA SER A 32 16.25 5.91 -1.01
C SER A 32 15.99 5.11 -2.28
N LYS A 33 17.02 4.96 -3.09
CA LYS A 33 16.94 4.16 -4.32
C LYS A 33 16.64 2.69 -4.02
N GLU A 34 17.24 2.14 -2.95
CA GLU A 34 17.01 0.76 -2.53
C GLU A 34 15.55 0.54 -2.15
N LEU A 35 14.98 1.47 -1.39
CA LEU A 35 13.57 1.41 -1.00
C LEU A 35 12.67 1.51 -2.24
N TYR A 36 12.98 2.41 -3.15
CA TYR A 36 12.23 2.57 -4.41
C TYR A 36 12.20 1.26 -5.20
N GLU A 37 13.35 0.64 -5.39
CA GLU A 37 13.46 -0.61 -6.15
C GLU A 37 12.73 -1.76 -5.47
N ALA A 38 12.82 -1.85 -4.13
CA ALA A 38 12.12 -2.87 -3.36
C ALA A 38 10.61 -2.74 -3.46
N ILE A 39 10.09 -1.52 -3.33
CA ILE A 39 8.65 -1.24 -3.46
C ILE A 39 8.18 -1.54 -4.88
N LEU A 40 8.94 -1.10 -5.87
CA LEU A 40 8.59 -1.33 -7.27
C LEU A 40 8.52 -2.82 -7.59
N GLN A 41 9.47 -3.60 -7.09
CA GLN A 41 9.47 -5.05 -7.28
C GLN A 41 8.26 -5.71 -6.61
N HIS A 42 7.91 -5.26 -5.40
CA HIS A 42 6.72 -5.76 -4.69
C HIS A 42 5.45 -5.51 -5.52
N GLU A 43 5.29 -4.30 -6.05
CA GLU A 43 4.12 -3.95 -6.87
C GLU A 43 4.08 -4.74 -8.19
N LYS A 44 5.23 -5.05 -8.76
CA LYS A 44 5.31 -5.88 -9.97
C LYS A 44 4.87 -7.32 -9.74
N GLU A 45 5.01 -7.82 -8.51
CA GLU A 45 4.60 -9.18 -8.15
C GLU A 45 3.09 -9.31 -7.93
N HIS A 46 2.38 -8.20 -7.67
CA HIS A 46 0.92 -8.22 -7.60
C HIS A 46 0.32 -8.55 -8.96
N SER A 47 -0.78 -9.31 -8.94
CA SER A 47 -1.52 -9.63 -10.16
C SER A 47 -2.47 -8.50 -10.56
N ASP A 48 -2.93 -8.54 -11.81
CA ASP A 48 -3.93 -7.58 -12.32
C ASP A 48 -5.30 -7.78 -11.64
N SER A 49 -5.56 -9.00 -11.15
CA SER A 49 -6.78 -9.33 -10.42
C SER A 49 -6.46 -9.54 -8.95
N PHE A 50 -7.41 -9.22 -8.08
CA PHE A 50 -7.26 -9.41 -6.66
C PHE A 50 -7.35 -10.91 -6.31
N THR A 51 -6.28 -11.50 -5.75
CA THR A 51 -6.20 -12.92 -5.42
C THR A 51 -5.73 -13.13 -3.97
N LYS A 52 -5.80 -14.39 -3.51
CA LYS A 52 -5.25 -14.76 -2.19
C LYS A 52 -3.74 -14.51 -2.12
N GLU A 53 -3.04 -14.74 -3.22
CA GLU A 53 -1.60 -14.53 -3.33
C GLU A 53 -1.24 -13.07 -3.07
N ASP A 54 -2.08 -12.12 -3.51
CA ASP A 54 -1.86 -10.69 -3.27
C ASP A 54 -1.94 -10.37 -1.77
N ILE A 55 -2.84 -11.00 -1.03
CA ILE A 55 -2.93 -10.84 0.43
C ILE A 55 -1.65 -11.36 1.10
N TYR A 56 -1.17 -12.53 0.68
CA TYR A 56 0.08 -13.10 1.23
C TYR A 56 1.29 -12.22 0.93
N LEU A 57 1.35 -11.62 -0.27
CA LEU A 57 2.42 -10.68 -0.61
C LEU A 57 2.44 -9.47 0.33
N ASP A 58 1.27 -8.93 0.68
CA ASP A 58 1.16 -7.80 1.60
C ASP A 58 1.52 -8.19 3.04
N LEU A 59 1.17 -9.41 3.46
CA LEU A 59 1.48 -9.90 4.82
C LEU A 59 2.95 -10.24 4.99
N ASP A 60 3.58 -10.83 3.98
CA ASP A 60 4.99 -11.25 4.00
C ASP A 60 5.76 -10.47 2.92
N ASN A 61 6.03 -9.22 3.19
CA ASN A 61 6.71 -8.33 2.26
C ASN A 61 8.23 -8.58 2.29
N LYS A 62 8.67 -9.57 1.54
CA LYS A 62 10.07 -9.98 1.48
C LYS A 62 10.99 -8.90 0.92
N GLN A 63 10.48 -8.08 -0.01
CA GLN A 63 11.27 -7.03 -0.64
C GLN A 63 11.67 -5.94 0.36
N LEU A 64 10.86 -5.70 1.39
CA LEU A 64 11.15 -4.71 2.43
C LEU A 64 11.96 -5.27 3.59
N LYS A 65 12.35 -6.55 3.55
CA LYS A 65 13.17 -7.14 4.61
C LYS A 65 14.52 -6.43 4.70
N GLY A 66 14.82 -5.89 5.88
CA GLY A 66 16.03 -5.08 6.08
C GLY A 66 15.86 -3.61 5.74
N LEU A 67 14.76 -3.21 5.08
CA LEU A 67 14.50 -1.81 4.70
C LEU A 67 13.38 -1.14 5.51
N LYS A 68 12.83 -1.84 6.51
CA LYS A 68 11.71 -1.33 7.32
C LYS A 68 12.03 0.00 7.99
N LYS A 69 13.25 0.16 8.47
CA LYS A 69 13.69 1.39 9.13
C LYS A 69 13.64 2.60 8.19
N ILE A 70 14.11 2.41 6.97
CA ILE A 70 14.08 3.43 5.92
C ILE A 70 12.64 3.72 5.51
N TYR A 71 11.82 2.68 5.39
CA TYR A 71 10.40 2.77 5.07
C TYR A 71 9.64 3.65 6.08
N TYR A 72 9.79 3.35 7.36
CA TYR A 72 9.14 4.15 8.42
C TYR A 72 9.67 5.57 8.49
N ARG A 73 10.96 5.76 8.25
CA ARG A 73 11.56 7.10 8.19
C ARG A 73 10.97 7.92 7.04
N PHE A 74 10.74 7.29 5.89
CA PHE A 74 10.07 7.94 4.78
C PHE A 74 8.65 8.38 5.16
N ILE A 75 7.86 7.50 5.78
CA ILE A 75 6.49 7.81 6.20
C ILE A 75 6.47 8.99 7.16
N LEU A 76 7.37 9.01 8.15
CA LEU A 76 7.43 10.09 9.14
C LEU A 76 7.83 11.44 8.53
N SER A 77 8.68 11.43 7.51
CA SER A 77 9.10 12.65 6.84
C SER A 77 8.15 13.10 5.72
N HIS A 78 7.23 12.23 5.29
CA HIS A 78 6.28 12.50 4.22
C HIS A 78 4.85 12.17 4.67
N PRO A 79 4.18 13.10 5.40
CA PRO A 79 2.83 12.84 5.92
C PRO A 79 1.79 12.48 4.85
N SER A 80 1.98 12.93 3.61
CA SER A 80 1.10 12.58 2.49
C SER A 80 1.08 11.07 2.21
N SER A 81 2.12 10.33 2.61
CA SER A 81 2.18 8.88 2.45
C SER A 81 1.17 8.15 3.33
N LEU A 82 0.69 8.78 4.40
CA LEU A 82 -0.25 8.18 5.36
C LEU A 82 -1.61 7.84 4.74
N ILE A 83 -1.91 8.34 3.55
CA ILE A 83 -3.15 7.96 2.85
C ILE A 83 -3.22 6.44 2.62
N GLU A 84 -2.07 5.76 2.58
CA GLU A 84 -2.01 4.30 2.47
C GLU A 84 -2.62 3.57 3.67
N LEU A 85 -2.78 4.24 4.81
CA LEU A 85 -3.43 3.67 5.99
C LEU A 85 -4.94 3.67 5.89
N LEU A 86 -5.52 4.36 4.92
CA LEU A 86 -6.96 4.33 4.67
C LEU A 86 -7.34 3.03 3.96
N PRO A 87 -8.52 2.45 4.26
CA PRO A 87 -8.95 1.21 3.60
C PRO A 87 -9.26 1.41 2.12
N CYS A 88 -9.56 2.63 1.71
CA CYS A 88 -9.75 2.97 0.30
C CYS A 88 -9.31 4.41 0.04
N TRP A 89 -8.90 4.67 -1.19
CA TRP A 89 -8.54 6.02 -1.64
C TRP A 89 -8.73 6.11 -3.16
N ILE A 90 -8.56 7.30 -3.69
CA ILE A 90 -8.76 7.54 -5.12
C ILE A 90 -7.42 7.92 -5.76
N TYR A 91 -7.03 7.19 -6.79
CA TYR A 91 -5.90 7.51 -7.65
C TYR A 91 -6.43 7.76 -9.07
N ASP A 92 -6.17 8.94 -9.61
CA ASP A 92 -6.43 9.25 -11.02
C ASP A 92 -7.85 8.86 -11.46
N GLY A 93 -8.85 9.15 -10.62
CA GLY A 93 -10.25 8.80 -10.86
C GLY A 93 -10.62 7.34 -10.57
N HIS A 94 -9.67 6.51 -10.17
CA HIS A 94 -9.90 5.11 -9.80
C HIS A 94 -9.98 4.93 -8.30
N VAL A 95 -10.97 4.16 -7.84
CA VAL A 95 -11.10 3.79 -6.43
C VAL A 95 -10.22 2.58 -6.16
N VAL A 96 -9.31 2.71 -5.20
CA VAL A 96 -8.40 1.63 -4.80
C VAL A 96 -8.82 1.14 -3.43
N TRP A 97 -9.04 -0.18 -3.33
CA TRP A 97 -9.37 -0.84 -2.07
C TRP A 97 -8.17 -1.64 -1.57
N ASN A 98 -7.82 -1.44 -0.31
CA ASN A 98 -6.90 -2.33 0.38
C ASN A 98 -7.73 -3.29 1.23
N LEU A 99 -7.90 -4.51 0.76
CA LEU A 99 -8.75 -5.49 1.44
C LEU A 99 -8.21 -5.84 2.83
N LEU A 100 -6.90 -5.95 2.98
CA LEU A 100 -6.28 -6.25 4.27
C LEU A 100 -6.60 -5.16 5.29
N LEU A 101 -6.44 -3.89 4.93
CA LEU A 101 -6.78 -2.76 5.79
C LEU A 101 -8.29 -2.67 6.04
N THR A 102 -9.11 -2.96 5.03
CA THR A 102 -10.56 -2.99 5.19
C THR A 102 -10.98 -4.02 6.23
N CYS A 103 -10.43 -5.23 6.17
CA CYS A 103 -10.70 -6.28 7.16
C CYS A 103 -10.20 -5.88 8.55
N PHE A 104 -9.02 -5.26 8.62
CA PHE A 104 -8.44 -4.79 9.88
C PHE A 104 -9.33 -3.73 10.55
N TYR A 105 -9.78 -2.72 9.80
CA TYR A 105 -10.66 -1.69 10.34
C TYR A 105 -12.04 -2.23 10.69
N ALA A 106 -12.58 -3.17 9.91
CA ALA A 106 -13.84 -3.84 10.24
C ALA A 106 -13.73 -4.62 11.56
N PHE A 107 -12.62 -5.31 11.77
CA PHE A 107 -12.33 -6.03 13.01
C PHE A 107 -12.25 -5.07 14.21
N LEU A 108 -11.50 -3.97 14.07
CA LEU A 108 -11.39 -2.95 15.12
C LEU A 108 -12.74 -2.32 15.45
N GLY A 109 -13.54 -1.99 14.43
CA GLY A 109 -14.88 -1.46 14.60
C GLY A 109 -15.81 -2.42 15.32
N GLY A 110 -15.75 -3.71 14.97
CA GLY A 110 -16.52 -4.76 15.64
C GLY A 110 -16.12 -4.93 17.10
N MET A 111 -14.81 -4.92 17.39
CA MET A 111 -14.30 -4.98 18.76
C MET A 111 -14.77 -3.79 19.59
N LEU A 112 -14.68 -2.58 19.04
CA LEU A 112 -15.12 -1.37 19.71
C LEU A 112 -16.62 -1.40 19.98
N TRP A 113 -17.41 -1.87 19.02
CA TRP A 113 -18.86 -2.02 19.17
C TRP A 113 -19.20 -2.96 20.34
N ILE A 114 -18.54 -4.10 20.43
CA ILE A 114 -18.73 -5.07 21.51
C ILE A 114 -18.40 -4.44 22.85
N ILE A 115 -17.26 -3.78 22.97
CA ILE A 115 -16.82 -3.12 24.21
C ILE A 115 -17.85 -2.08 24.66
N VAL A 116 -18.29 -1.20 23.77
CA VAL A 116 -19.27 -0.17 24.08
C VAL A 116 -20.60 -0.80 24.50
N SER A 117 -21.02 -1.88 23.84
CA SER A 117 -22.27 -2.58 24.17
C SER A 117 -22.22 -3.25 25.54
N LEU A 118 -21.05 -3.74 25.96
CA LEU A 118 -20.87 -4.35 27.29
C LEU A 118 -20.80 -3.32 28.40
N LEU A 119 -20.43 -2.07 28.09
CA LEU A 119 -20.33 -0.98 29.08
C LEU A 119 -21.62 -0.23 29.28
N LYS A 120 -22.66 -0.52 28.54
CA LYS A 120 -23.98 0.11 28.69
C LYS A 120 -24.81 -0.49 29.83
#